data_bde9553f9350f71c24dc4511bc5633e9
#
_entry.id   bde9553f9350f71c24dc4511bc5633e9
#
_cell.length_a   1.000
_cell.length_b   1.000
_cell.length_c   1.000
_cell.angle_alpha   90.00
_cell.angle_beta   90.00
_cell.angle_gamma   90.00
#
_symmetry.space_group_name_H-M   'P 1'
#
loop_
_entity.id
_entity.type
_entity.pdbx_description
1 polymer ?
#
loop_
_entity_poly.entity_id
_entity_poly.type
_entity_poly.pdbx_seq_one_letter_code
_entity_poly.pdbx_strand_id
1 'polypeptide(L)'
;TPAPEALKWVADECDAIIQSGALPFRYSNENENWGRINGAAVYALKSRALLYRASALNNPTNDVTWWQEAADAALAFINANKSSANPYRLYTTSDNNPNKNYYECFTSTPHLNPEYILSRSDWNTREIEMFNTPCGFSGNVNSTGRVNPTQNLVDSYETINGLPIDQDPSYNDQDPYKNRDPRLEQTIFHQGSIWGDKSQDEERAVDVSVGGKDYQDLHGGTTTGYYSKKFVHNMSFKNPTTYVTAC
;
A
#
# COMPACT_ATOMS: atom_id res chain seq x y z
N THR A 1 15.00 -4.28 28.61
CA THR A 1 13.93 -5.29 28.47
C THR A 1 14.13 -6.03 27.15
N PRO A 2 14.15 -7.37 27.14
CA PRO A 2 14.18 -8.14 25.90
C PRO A 2 12.99 -7.82 24.98
N ALA A 3 13.21 -7.88 23.67
CA ALA A 3 12.17 -7.53 22.70
C ALA A 3 10.86 -8.34 22.84
N PRO A 4 10.90 -9.67 23.10
CA PRO A 4 9.67 -10.44 23.29
C PRO A 4 8.84 -9.99 24.50
N GLU A 5 9.50 -9.58 25.58
CA GLU A 5 8.84 -9.08 26.78
C GLU A 5 8.22 -7.69 26.54
N ALA A 6 8.94 -6.82 25.84
CA ALA A 6 8.41 -5.50 25.47
C ALA A 6 7.19 -5.61 24.56
N LEU A 7 7.22 -6.52 23.58
CA LEU A 7 6.08 -6.78 22.69
C LEU A 7 4.88 -7.37 23.46
N LYS A 8 5.12 -8.24 24.43
CA LYS A 8 4.05 -8.76 25.29
C LYS A 8 3.45 -7.65 26.16
N TRP A 9 4.28 -6.79 26.74
CA TRP A 9 3.81 -5.65 27.52
C TRP A 9 2.90 -4.72 26.67
N VAL A 10 3.30 -4.41 25.42
CA VAL A 10 2.47 -3.63 24.51
C VAL A 10 1.11 -4.31 24.27
N ALA A 11 1.10 -5.63 24.10
CA ALA A 11 -0.15 -6.39 23.94
C ALA A 11 -1.04 -6.35 25.19
N ASP A 12 -0.45 -6.43 26.39
CA ASP A 12 -1.18 -6.35 27.65
C ASP A 12 -1.79 -4.96 27.90
N GLU A 13 -1.05 -3.88 27.57
CA GLU A 13 -1.58 -2.51 27.59
C GLU A 13 -2.76 -2.34 26.60
N CYS A 14 -2.66 -2.93 25.41
CA CYS A 14 -3.77 -2.95 24.47
C CYS A 14 -5.01 -3.65 25.05
N ASP A 15 -4.82 -4.77 25.75
CA ASP A 15 -5.94 -5.47 26.42
C ASP A 15 -6.59 -4.62 27.50
N ALA A 16 -5.81 -3.92 28.30
CA ALA A 16 -6.35 -3.01 29.32
C ALA A 16 -7.20 -1.89 28.68
N ILE A 17 -6.77 -1.32 27.54
CA ILE A 17 -7.52 -0.30 26.82
C ILE A 17 -8.81 -0.89 26.23
N ILE A 18 -8.75 -2.06 25.60
CA ILE A 18 -9.92 -2.73 25.03
C ILE A 18 -10.96 -3.03 26.12
N GLN A 19 -10.53 -3.59 27.25
CA GLN A 19 -11.40 -3.93 28.37
C GLN A 19 -12.03 -2.71 29.05
N SER A 20 -11.33 -1.57 29.06
CA SER A 20 -11.86 -0.33 29.63
C SER A 20 -13.05 0.25 28.86
N GLY A 21 -13.19 -0.11 27.57
CA GLY A 21 -14.22 0.47 26.70
C GLY A 21 -14.07 1.97 26.46
N ALA A 22 -12.89 2.56 26.77
CA ALA A 22 -12.66 4.00 26.68
C ALA A 22 -12.65 4.54 25.25
N LEU A 23 -12.36 3.68 24.26
CA LEU A 23 -12.31 4.07 22.86
C LEU A 23 -13.44 3.40 22.06
N PRO A 24 -14.17 4.14 21.21
CA PRO A 24 -15.08 3.52 20.28
C PRO A 24 -14.28 2.66 19.29
N PHE A 25 -14.84 1.53 18.85
CA PHE A 25 -14.17 0.68 17.86
C PHE A 25 -13.86 1.44 16.57
N ARG A 26 -14.83 2.22 16.08
CA ARG A 26 -14.67 3.17 14.97
C ARG A 26 -15.51 4.42 15.28
N TYR A 27 -14.99 5.61 14.97
CA TYR A 27 -15.74 6.85 15.17
C TYR A 27 -16.90 6.94 14.17
N SER A 28 -18.04 7.47 14.60
CA SER A 28 -19.20 7.68 13.74
C SER A 28 -19.02 8.87 12.78
N ASN A 29 -18.26 9.88 13.21
CA ASN A 29 -17.88 11.02 12.37
C ASN A 29 -16.36 11.00 12.14
N GLU A 30 -15.95 10.36 11.05
CA GLU A 30 -14.54 10.22 10.71
C GLU A 30 -13.90 11.53 10.24
N ASN A 31 -14.67 12.44 9.65
CA ASN A 31 -14.14 13.74 9.23
C ASN A 31 -13.59 14.55 10.42
N GLU A 32 -14.30 14.52 11.55
CA GLU A 32 -13.88 15.25 12.75
C GLU A 32 -12.85 14.49 13.59
N ASN A 33 -12.75 13.18 13.41
CA ASN A 33 -11.91 12.29 14.21
C ASN A 33 -10.78 11.66 13.40
N TRP A 34 -10.55 12.13 12.17
CA TRP A 34 -9.49 11.60 11.33
C TRP A 34 -8.12 11.70 12.01
N GLY A 35 -7.34 10.62 11.96
CA GLY A 35 -6.02 10.54 12.61
C GLY A 35 -6.05 10.31 14.13
N ARG A 36 -7.23 10.28 14.77
CA ARG A 36 -7.34 9.91 16.17
C ARG A 36 -7.33 8.39 16.35
N ILE A 37 -6.63 7.95 17.39
CA ILE A 37 -6.60 6.53 17.75
C ILE A 37 -8.00 6.09 18.15
N ASN A 38 -8.44 4.95 17.65
CA ASN A 38 -9.70 4.29 17.96
C ASN A 38 -9.46 2.85 18.43
N GLY A 39 -10.52 2.17 18.85
CA GLY A 39 -10.41 0.79 19.33
C GLY A 39 -9.87 -0.18 18.30
N ALA A 40 -10.22 -0.04 17.01
CA ALA A 40 -9.71 -0.87 15.93
C ALA A 40 -8.18 -0.76 15.81
N ALA A 41 -7.61 0.44 15.96
CA ALA A 41 -6.17 0.65 15.94
C ALA A 41 -5.47 -0.08 17.12
N VAL A 42 -6.11 -0.13 18.29
CA VAL A 42 -5.60 -0.85 19.45
C VAL A 42 -5.58 -2.36 19.19
N TYR A 43 -6.67 -2.92 18.64
CA TYR A 43 -6.71 -4.33 18.23
C TYR A 43 -5.63 -4.65 17.18
N ALA A 44 -5.45 -3.80 16.18
CA ALA A 44 -4.45 -3.98 15.15
C ALA A 44 -3.02 -3.94 15.70
N LEU A 45 -2.75 -3.01 16.63
CA LEU A 45 -1.45 -2.92 17.30
C LEU A 45 -1.16 -4.18 18.13
N LYS A 46 -2.14 -4.66 18.91
CA LYS A 46 -2.02 -5.90 19.68
C LYS A 46 -1.67 -7.08 18.79
N SER A 47 -2.44 -7.28 17.73
CA SER A 47 -2.21 -8.37 16.76
C SER A 47 -0.80 -8.32 16.17
N ARG A 48 -0.34 -7.14 15.77
CA ARG A 48 1.01 -6.96 15.22
C ARG A 48 2.10 -7.22 16.25
N ALA A 49 1.95 -6.73 17.48
CA ALA A 49 2.92 -6.95 18.54
C ALA A 49 3.09 -8.44 18.86
N LEU A 50 1.98 -9.18 18.97
CA LEU A 50 2.02 -10.63 19.24
C LEU A 50 2.56 -11.42 18.05
N LEU A 51 2.25 -11.03 16.80
CA LEU A 51 2.83 -11.66 15.62
C LEU A 51 4.36 -11.49 15.58
N TYR A 52 4.85 -10.28 15.87
CA TYR A 52 6.30 -10.03 15.94
C TYR A 52 6.95 -10.80 17.08
N ARG A 53 6.28 -10.91 18.24
CA ARG A 53 6.74 -11.74 19.36
C ARG A 53 6.87 -13.21 18.97
N ALA A 54 5.91 -13.74 18.19
CA ALA A 54 5.91 -15.13 17.74
C ALA A 54 6.91 -15.41 16.62
N SER A 55 7.43 -14.38 15.92
CA SER A 55 8.35 -14.55 14.80
C SER A 55 9.65 -15.25 15.20
N ALA A 56 10.30 -15.93 14.26
CA ALA A 56 11.51 -16.74 14.51
C ALA A 56 12.64 -15.96 15.21
N LEU A 57 12.76 -14.65 14.96
CA LEU A 57 13.74 -13.79 15.61
C LEU A 57 13.52 -13.70 17.13
N ASN A 58 12.27 -13.62 17.55
CA ASN A 58 11.90 -13.42 18.95
C ASN A 58 11.47 -14.72 19.66
N ASN A 59 11.21 -15.78 18.89
CA ASN A 59 10.74 -17.09 19.34
C ASN A 59 11.65 -18.22 18.79
N PRO A 60 12.93 -18.26 19.18
CA PRO A 60 13.90 -19.20 18.61
C PRO A 60 13.59 -20.67 18.94
N THR A 61 12.83 -20.92 19.99
CA THR A 61 12.37 -22.27 20.36
C THR A 61 11.09 -22.69 19.65
N ASN A 62 10.52 -21.81 18.83
CA ASN A 62 9.26 -22.01 18.14
C ASN A 62 8.11 -22.42 19.07
N ASP A 63 7.97 -21.73 20.20
CA ASP A 63 6.84 -21.92 21.10
C ASP A 63 5.53 -21.63 20.36
N VAL A 64 4.76 -22.67 20.11
CA VAL A 64 3.51 -22.60 19.34
C VAL A 64 2.43 -21.83 20.07
N THR A 65 2.52 -21.65 21.38
CA THR A 65 1.54 -20.86 22.14
C THR A 65 1.58 -19.39 21.76
N TRP A 66 2.74 -18.84 21.39
CA TRP A 66 2.87 -17.46 20.93
C TRP A 66 2.22 -17.23 19.56
N TRP A 67 2.30 -18.26 18.70
CA TRP A 67 1.58 -18.20 17.42
C TRP A 67 0.07 -18.25 17.63
N GLN A 68 -0.40 -19.04 18.61
CA GLN A 68 -1.83 -19.08 18.96
C GLN A 68 -2.30 -17.74 19.52
N GLU A 69 -1.53 -17.12 20.44
CA GLU A 69 -1.84 -15.78 20.97
C GLU A 69 -1.97 -14.74 19.84
N ALA A 70 -1.09 -14.77 18.83
CA ALA A 70 -1.13 -13.87 17.70
C ALA A 70 -2.38 -14.11 16.82
N ALA A 71 -2.71 -15.38 16.56
CA ALA A 71 -3.90 -15.77 15.80
C ALA A 71 -5.19 -15.36 16.53
N ASP A 72 -5.25 -15.58 17.84
CA ASP A 72 -6.41 -15.20 18.68
C ASP A 72 -6.61 -13.68 18.69
N ALA A 73 -5.52 -12.91 18.75
CA ALA A 73 -5.62 -11.44 18.69
C ALA A 73 -6.13 -10.94 17.33
N ALA A 74 -5.71 -11.56 16.24
CA ALA A 74 -6.22 -11.23 14.90
C ALA A 74 -7.71 -11.60 14.78
N LEU A 75 -8.09 -12.78 15.29
CA LEU A 75 -9.48 -13.23 15.30
C LEU A 75 -10.38 -12.31 16.18
N ALA A 76 -9.85 -11.83 17.29
CA ALA A 76 -10.57 -10.88 18.16
C ALA A 76 -10.90 -9.58 17.40
N PHE A 77 -9.96 -9.03 16.62
CA PHE A 77 -10.25 -7.88 15.75
C PHE A 77 -11.36 -8.21 14.74
N ILE A 78 -11.25 -9.34 14.04
CA ILE A 78 -12.23 -9.75 13.02
C ILE A 78 -13.63 -9.84 13.64
N ASN A 79 -13.76 -10.42 14.82
CA ASN A 79 -15.04 -10.58 15.51
C ASN A 79 -15.61 -9.22 15.99
N ALA A 80 -14.75 -8.35 16.54
CA ALA A 80 -15.14 -7.00 16.92
C ALA A 80 -15.61 -6.18 15.71
N ASN A 81 -14.89 -6.30 14.59
CA ASN A 81 -15.26 -5.64 13.35
C ASN A 81 -16.61 -6.11 12.80
N LYS A 82 -16.86 -7.43 12.79
CA LYS A 82 -18.16 -7.98 12.36
C LYS A 82 -19.33 -7.51 13.23
N SER A 83 -19.09 -7.23 14.50
CA SER A 83 -20.09 -6.77 15.44
C SER A 83 -20.27 -5.24 15.45
N SER A 84 -19.41 -4.51 14.73
CA SER A 84 -19.45 -3.05 14.66
C SER A 84 -20.61 -2.56 13.79
N ALA A 85 -21.26 -1.48 14.21
CA ALA A 85 -22.26 -0.80 13.38
C ALA A 85 -21.70 -0.17 12.12
N ASN A 86 -20.37 0.14 12.11
CA ASN A 86 -19.64 0.68 10.95
C ASN A 86 -18.36 -0.14 10.77
N PRO A 87 -18.43 -1.35 10.17
CA PRO A 87 -17.27 -2.21 10.03
C PRO A 87 -16.28 -1.69 8.98
N TYR A 88 -14.99 -1.93 9.22
CA TYR A 88 -13.98 -1.83 8.18
C TYR A 88 -14.19 -2.94 7.15
N ARG A 89 -13.90 -2.64 5.91
CA ARG A 89 -14.04 -3.57 4.78
C ARG A 89 -13.04 -3.24 3.70
N LEU A 90 -12.77 -4.17 2.82
CA LEU A 90 -11.92 -3.92 1.65
C LEU A 90 -12.51 -2.79 0.80
N TYR A 91 -11.62 -1.95 0.28
CA TYR A 91 -11.99 -0.87 -0.62
C TYR A 91 -12.54 -1.43 -1.93
N THR A 92 -13.62 -0.86 -2.39
CA THR A 92 -14.21 -1.16 -3.69
C THR A 92 -14.58 0.13 -4.40
N THR A 93 -14.23 0.24 -5.69
CA THR A 93 -14.63 1.35 -6.54
C THR A 93 -16.15 1.38 -6.73
N SER A 94 -16.70 2.52 -7.11
CA SER A 94 -18.14 2.67 -7.35
C SER A 94 -18.67 1.77 -8.47
N ASP A 95 -17.82 1.47 -9.47
CA ASP A 95 -18.11 0.54 -10.57
C ASP A 95 -17.74 -0.92 -10.22
N ASN A 96 -17.30 -1.17 -8.98
CA ASN A 96 -16.83 -2.47 -8.49
C ASN A 96 -15.81 -3.15 -9.41
N ASN A 97 -14.90 -2.37 -9.98
CA ASN A 97 -13.87 -2.88 -10.89
C ASN A 97 -12.65 -3.38 -10.10
N PRO A 98 -12.43 -4.71 -10.02
CA PRO A 98 -11.33 -5.27 -9.23
C PRO A 98 -9.95 -4.82 -9.72
N ASN A 99 -9.81 -4.46 -10.99
CA ASN A 99 -8.55 -3.97 -11.56
C ASN A 99 -8.20 -2.54 -11.11
N LYS A 100 -9.15 -1.81 -10.51
CA LYS A 100 -8.95 -0.45 -9.99
C LYS A 100 -8.93 -0.41 -8.46
N ASN A 101 -9.61 -1.35 -7.80
CA ASN A 101 -9.82 -1.32 -6.36
C ASN A 101 -8.52 -1.13 -5.58
N TYR A 102 -7.47 -1.85 -5.96
CA TYR A 102 -6.19 -1.79 -5.28
C TYR A 102 -5.50 -0.42 -5.46
N TYR A 103 -5.47 0.10 -6.68
CA TYR A 103 -4.88 1.42 -6.96
C TYR A 103 -5.65 2.53 -6.24
N GLU A 104 -6.97 2.56 -6.38
CA GLU A 104 -7.80 3.59 -5.76
C GLU A 104 -7.82 3.51 -4.23
N CYS A 105 -7.63 2.32 -3.65
CA CYS A 105 -7.45 2.18 -2.21
C CYS A 105 -6.29 3.06 -1.70
N PHE A 106 -5.18 3.15 -2.44
CA PHE A 106 -4.00 3.92 -2.05
C PHE A 106 -4.00 5.38 -2.53
N THR A 107 -4.95 5.75 -3.37
CA THR A 107 -5.07 7.12 -3.93
C THR A 107 -6.39 7.80 -3.59
N SER A 108 -7.29 7.12 -2.88
CA SER A 108 -8.55 7.69 -2.41
C SER A 108 -8.32 8.66 -1.25
N THR A 109 -9.33 9.49 -0.99
CA THR A 109 -9.34 10.37 0.18
C THR A 109 -9.34 9.52 1.46
N PRO A 110 -8.32 9.61 2.33
CA PRO A 110 -8.11 8.64 3.40
C PRO A 110 -9.26 8.50 4.38
N HIS A 111 -9.87 9.60 4.84
CA HIS A 111 -10.98 9.57 5.79
C HIS A 111 -12.29 9.00 5.21
N LEU A 112 -12.37 8.85 3.89
CA LEU A 112 -13.50 8.20 3.21
C LEU A 112 -13.19 6.74 2.86
N ASN A 113 -11.95 6.28 3.07
CA ASN A 113 -11.54 4.94 2.75
C ASN A 113 -11.98 3.95 3.84
N PRO A 114 -12.84 2.97 3.51
CA PRO A 114 -13.37 2.02 4.50
C PRO A 114 -12.34 0.99 4.97
N GLU A 115 -11.15 0.93 4.35
CA GLU A 115 -10.09 -0.03 4.69
C GLU A 115 -9.09 0.56 5.68
N TYR A 116 -8.94 1.89 5.73
CA TYR A 116 -7.97 2.53 6.61
C TYR A 116 -8.45 2.56 8.06
N ILE A 117 -7.65 1.97 8.94
CA ILE A 117 -7.89 1.93 10.39
C ILE A 117 -7.31 3.17 11.06
N LEU A 118 -6.09 3.52 10.71
CA LEU A 118 -5.37 4.68 11.22
C LEU A 118 -4.35 5.13 10.18
N SER A 119 -4.34 6.42 9.88
CA SER A 119 -3.29 7.02 9.06
C SER A 119 -2.92 8.41 9.60
N ARG A 120 -1.84 8.96 9.10
CA ARG A 120 -1.42 10.32 9.43
C ARG A 120 -2.43 11.34 8.90
N SER A 121 -2.85 12.29 9.73
CA SER A 121 -3.98 13.17 9.44
C SER A 121 -3.63 14.42 8.61
N ASP A 122 -2.38 14.85 8.61
CA ASP A 122 -1.99 16.19 8.18
C ASP A 122 -0.79 16.21 7.20
N TRP A 123 -0.50 15.10 6.56
CA TRP A 123 0.60 15.03 5.62
C TRP A 123 0.13 15.24 4.18
N ASN A 124 0.20 16.49 3.74
CA ASN A 124 0.02 16.86 2.33
C ASN A 124 1.39 17.07 1.69
N THR A 125 1.66 16.36 0.60
CA THR A 125 2.94 16.42 -0.09
C THR A 125 2.79 16.15 -1.58
N ARG A 126 3.73 16.63 -2.37
CA ARG A 126 3.91 16.25 -3.78
C ARG A 126 5.13 15.35 -3.97
N GLU A 127 5.83 15.05 -2.91
CA GLU A 127 7.10 14.31 -2.99
C GLU A 127 6.91 12.89 -3.54
N ILE A 128 5.78 12.25 -3.25
CA ILE A 128 5.49 10.92 -3.77
C ILE A 128 5.41 10.96 -5.30
N GLU A 129 4.63 11.88 -5.86
CA GLU A 129 4.50 12.04 -7.30
C GLU A 129 5.83 12.47 -7.92
N MET A 130 6.51 13.44 -7.32
CA MET A 130 7.78 13.97 -7.80
C MET A 130 8.89 12.90 -7.81
N PHE A 131 8.93 12.02 -6.80
CA PHE A 131 9.99 11.02 -6.72
C PHE A 131 9.65 9.70 -7.42
N ASN A 132 8.38 9.40 -7.64
CA ASN A 132 7.96 8.11 -8.16
C ASN A 132 7.50 8.14 -9.62
N THR A 133 6.95 9.27 -10.10
CA THR A 133 6.52 9.39 -11.50
C THR A 133 7.72 9.27 -12.43
N PRO A 134 7.59 8.57 -13.58
CA PRO A 134 8.66 8.47 -14.56
C PRO A 134 9.14 9.85 -15.05
N CYS A 135 10.44 10.02 -15.23
CA CYS A 135 11.07 11.32 -15.44
C CYS A 135 10.56 12.07 -16.68
N GLY A 136 10.11 11.38 -17.72
CA GLY A 136 9.55 11.98 -18.92
C GLY A 136 8.16 12.60 -18.76
N PHE A 137 7.50 12.40 -17.60
CA PHE A 137 6.24 13.06 -17.22
C PHE A 137 6.52 14.28 -16.33
N SER A 138 7.45 15.10 -16.73
CA SER A 138 7.95 16.18 -15.89
C SER A 138 6.90 17.25 -15.58
N GLY A 139 5.97 17.55 -16.49
CA GLY A 139 4.93 18.55 -16.27
C GLY A 139 5.40 19.71 -15.40
N ASN A 140 4.57 20.12 -14.44
CA ASN A 140 4.93 21.12 -13.43
C ASN A 140 5.56 20.52 -12.14
N VAL A 141 5.82 19.22 -12.08
CA VAL A 141 6.24 18.53 -10.84
C VAL A 141 7.73 18.20 -10.84
N ASN A 142 8.43 18.34 -11.97
CA ASN A 142 9.83 17.92 -12.11
C ASN A 142 10.02 16.47 -11.61
N SER A 143 9.25 15.54 -12.17
CA SER A 143 9.35 14.14 -11.79
C SER A 143 10.78 13.62 -12.00
N THR A 144 11.32 13.00 -10.97
CA THR A 144 12.72 12.54 -10.95
C THR A 144 12.87 11.02 -10.97
N GLY A 145 11.76 10.29 -10.74
CA GLY A 145 11.70 8.84 -10.81
C GLY A 145 12.75 8.12 -9.96
N ARG A 146 12.95 8.56 -8.71
CA ARG A 146 14.05 8.06 -7.87
C ARG A 146 13.77 6.72 -7.21
N VAL A 147 12.50 6.31 -7.09
CA VAL A 147 12.13 5.05 -6.46
C VAL A 147 11.98 3.99 -7.54
N ASN A 148 13.00 3.16 -7.66
CA ASN A 148 13.10 2.16 -8.71
C ASN A 148 12.92 0.75 -8.13
N PRO A 149 11.80 0.06 -8.39
CA PRO A 149 11.63 -1.34 -8.07
C PRO A 149 12.71 -2.21 -8.70
N THR A 150 13.12 -3.25 -7.98
CA THR A 150 14.09 -4.22 -8.52
C THR A 150 13.39 -5.24 -9.41
N GLN A 151 14.16 -5.89 -10.31
CA GLN A 151 13.65 -7.02 -11.09
C GLN A 151 13.10 -8.13 -10.19
N ASN A 152 13.77 -8.44 -9.07
CA ASN A 152 13.31 -9.46 -8.13
C ASN A 152 11.91 -9.15 -7.56
N LEU A 153 11.59 -7.88 -7.33
CA LEU A 153 10.25 -7.49 -6.91
C LEU A 153 9.23 -7.73 -8.04
N VAL A 154 9.58 -7.37 -9.27
CA VAL A 154 8.70 -7.61 -10.45
C VAL A 154 8.48 -9.11 -10.65
N ASP A 155 9.51 -9.91 -10.53
CA ASP A 155 9.43 -11.38 -10.68
C ASP A 155 8.64 -12.04 -9.56
N SER A 156 8.60 -11.44 -8.37
CA SER A 156 7.85 -11.97 -7.23
C SER A 156 6.32 -11.88 -7.38
N TYR A 157 5.82 -11.06 -8.31
CA TYR A 157 4.40 -11.09 -8.65
C TYR A 157 4.10 -12.40 -9.40
N GLU A 158 3.02 -13.05 -9.02
CA GLU A 158 2.55 -14.27 -9.67
C GLU A 158 1.94 -13.99 -11.06
N THR A 159 1.65 -15.03 -11.79
CA THR A 159 0.78 -14.95 -12.97
C THR A 159 -0.69 -14.83 -12.55
N ILE A 160 -1.57 -14.56 -13.51
CA ILE A 160 -3.03 -14.54 -13.29
C ILE A 160 -3.56 -15.89 -12.79
N ASN A 161 -2.79 -16.96 -12.97
CA ASN A 161 -3.12 -18.31 -12.50
C ASN A 161 -2.72 -18.54 -11.02
N GLY A 162 -2.11 -17.54 -10.36
CA GLY A 162 -1.62 -17.65 -8.98
C GLY A 162 -0.39 -18.55 -8.84
N LEU A 163 0.43 -18.62 -9.86
CA LEU A 163 1.67 -19.38 -9.88
C LEU A 163 2.88 -18.45 -10.02
N PRO A 164 4.01 -18.76 -9.39
CA PRO A 164 5.28 -18.13 -9.69
C PRO A 164 5.61 -18.21 -11.19
N ILE A 165 6.28 -17.20 -11.73
CA ILE A 165 6.56 -17.10 -13.17
C ILE A 165 7.41 -18.28 -13.71
N ASP A 166 8.29 -18.82 -12.87
CA ASP A 166 9.12 -19.99 -13.19
C ASP A 166 8.37 -21.32 -13.13
N GLN A 167 7.13 -21.33 -12.61
CA GLN A 167 6.28 -22.50 -12.46
C GLN A 167 5.05 -22.49 -13.38
N ASP A 168 4.80 -21.37 -14.06
CA ASP A 168 3.65 -21.26 -14.97
C ASP A 168 4.09 -21.42 -16.43
N PRO A 169 3.72 -22.52 -17.11
CA PRO A 169 4.09 -22.76 -18.50
C PRO A 169 3.43 -21.78 -19.49
N SER A 170 2.47 -20.98 -19.06
CA SER A 170 1.85 -19.92 -19.89
C SER A 170 2.61 -18.60 -19.84
N TYR A 171 3.59 -18.45 -18.95
CA TYR A 171 4.44 -17.26 -18.87
C TYR A 171 5.32 -17.15 -20.12
N ASN A 172 5.50 -15.91 -20.60
CA ASN A 172 6.30 -15.62 -21.76
C ASN A 172 7.29 -14.48 -21.50
N ASP A 173 8.59 -14.77 -21.49
CA ASP A 173 9.67 -13.81 -21.29
C ASP A 173 9.71 -12.68 -22.35
N GLN A 174 9.13 -12.88 -23.53
CA GLN A 174 9.04 -11.85 -24.58
C GLN A 174 7.85 -10.90 -24.38
N ASP A 175 6.93 -11.25 -23.47
CA ASP A 175 5.79 -10.42 -23.08
C ASP A 175 5.59 -10.55 -21.55
N PRO A 176 6.56 -10.08 -20.74
CA PRO A 176 6.69 -10.45 -19.33
C PRO A 176 5.62 -9.84 -18.42
N TYR A 177 4.88 -8.86 -18.92
CA TYR A 177 3.85 -8.14 -18.13
C TYR A 177 2.43 -8.65 -18.41
N LYS A 178 2.26 -9.46 -19.46
CA LYS A 178 0.96 -10.01 -19.81
C LYS A 178 0.57 -11.15 -18.87
N ASN A 179 -0.72 -11.23 -18.54
CA ASN A 179 -1.29 -12.29 -17.70
C ASN A 179 -0.59 -12.41 -16.33
N ARG A 180 -0.18 -11.29 -15.76
CA ARG A 180 0.40 -11.20 -14.42
C ARG A 180 -0.69 -10.85 -13.40
N ASP A 181 -0.36 -11.00 -12.14
CA ASP A 181 -1.18 -10.47 -11.04
C ASP A 181 -1.53 -8.99 -11.31
N PRO A 182 -2.83 -8.62 -11.27
CA PRO A 182 -3.26 -7.24 -11.56
C PRO A 182 -2.59 -6.19 -10.68
N ARG A 183 -2.07 -6.56 -9.50
CA ARG A 183 -1.35 -5.66 -8.61
C ARG A 183 -0.02 -5.18 -9.19
N LEU A 184 0.59 -5.95 -10.10
CA LEU A 184 1.80 -5.49 -10.81
C LEU A 184 1.53 -4.17 -11.54
N GLU A 185 0.52 -4.12 -12.38
CA GLU A 185 0.13 -2.91 -13.13
C GLU A 185 -0.29 -1.73 -12.23
N GLN A 186 -0.70 -2.02 -11.01
CA GLN A 186 -1.18 -1.00 -10.07
C GLN A 186 -0.08 -0.46 -9.16
N THR A 187 1.06 -1.12 -9.08
CA THR A 187 2.15 -0.75 -8.17
C THR A 187 3.46 -0.39 -8.86
N ILE A 188 3.65 -0.79 -10.11
CA ILE A 188 4.91 -0.62 -10.85
C ILE A 188 4.62 -0.03 -12.22
N PHE A 189 5.39 0.99 -12.61
CA PHE A 189 5.52 1.40 -13.99
C PHE A 189 6.63 0.60 -14.66
N HIS A 190 6.35 0.06 -15.81
CA HIS A 190 7.27 -0.68 -16.67
C HIS A 190 7.17 -0.21 -18.12
N GLN A 191 7.97 -0.74 -19.01
CA GLN A 191 7.89 -0.46 -20.44
C GLN A 191 6.46 -0.72 -20.94
N GLY A 192 5.84 0.30 -21.54
CA GLY A 192 4.49 0.21 -22.10
C GLY A 192 3.34 0.49 -21.14
N SER A 193 3.59 0.66 -19.83
CA SER A 193 2.54 1.09 -18.87
C SER A 193 1.88 2.40 -19.33
N ILE A 194 0.56 2.45 -19.37
CA ILE A 194 -0.15 3.67 -19.77
C ILE A 194 -0.28 4.61 -18.57
N TRP A 195 0.14 5.86 -18.77
CA TRP A 195 0.10 6.89 -17.74
C TRP A 195 -0.09 8.28 -18.33
N GLY A 196 -0.51 9.21 -17.51
CA GLY A 196 -0.80 10.59 -17.89
C GLY A 196 -2.28 10.90 -17.88
N ASP A 197 -2.61 12.18 -18.08
CA ASP A 197 -3.98 12.64 -18.08
C ASP A 197 -4.52 12.76 -19.52
N LYS A 198 -5.41 11.84 -19.85
CA LYS A 198 -6.07 11.80 -21.17
C LYS A 198 -6.82 13.08 -21.51
N SER A 199 -7.39 13.77 -20.52
CA SER A 199 -8.15 15.01 -20.73
C SER A 199 -7.29 16.16 -21.23
N GLN A 200 -5.96 15.99 -21.18
CA GLN A 200 -4.98 17.01 -21.55
C GLN A 200 -3.99 16.54 -22.63
N ASP A 201 -4.32 15.45 -23.32
CA ASP A 201 -3.47 14.83 -24.35
C ASP A 201 -2.06 14.43 -23.87
N GLU A 202 -1.93 14.07 -22.58
CA GLU A 202 -0.65 13.64 -22.02
C GLU A 202 -0.60 12.14 -21.68
N GLU A 203 -1.72 11.43 -21.86
CA GLU A 203 -1.72 9.97 -21.67
C GLU A 203 -0.87 9.31 -22.76
N ARG A 204 0.13 8.59 -22.35
CA ARG A 204 1.02 7.84 -23.23
C ARG A 204 1.60 6.61 -22.56
N ALA A 205 2.20 5.74 -23.35
CA ALA A 205 3.01 4.64 -22.83
C ALA A 205 4.30 5.18 -22.19
N VAL A 206 4.69 4.59 -21.09
CA VAL A 206 6.01 4.74 -20.46
C VAL A 206 7.05 4.11 -21.37
N ASP A 207 8.12 4.83 -21.67
CA ASP A 207 9.22 4.39 -22.53
C ASP A 207 10.55 4.45 -21.78
N VAL A 208 10.94 3.33 -21.20
CA VAL A 208 12.20 3.13 -20.48
C VAL A 208 13.29 2.49 -21.34
N SER A 209 13.08 2.37 -22.67
CA SER A 209 14.11 1.93 -23.60
C SER A 209 15.29 2.92 -23.65
N VAL A 210 16.45 2.46 -24.06
CA VAL A 210 17.64 3.33 -24.18
C VAL A 210 17.34 4.48 -25.13
N GLY A 211 17.41 5.72 -24.61
CA GLY A 211 17.02 6.93 -25.33
C GLY A 211 15.52 7.23 -25.32
N GLY A 212 14.72 6.40 -24.67
CA GLY A 212 13.30 6.66 -24.43
C GLY A 212 13.07 7.83 -23.47
N LYS A 213 11.86 8.40 -23.52
CA LYS A 213 11.52 9.60 -22.73
C LYS A 213 11.59 9.39 -21.21
N ASP A 214 11.45 8.15 -20.75
CA ASP A 214 11.38 7.80 -19.33
C ASP A 214 12.59 6.99 -18.88
N TYR A 215 13.67 6.91 -19.71
CA TYR A 215 14.84 6.13 -19.35
C TYR A 215 15.73 6.86 -18.34
N GLN A 216 16.39 7.91 -18.78
CA GLN A 216 17.22 8.78 -17.94
C GLN A 216 17.31 10.16 -18.58
N ASP A 217 17.32 11.21 -17.76
CA ASP A 217 17.56 12.58 -18.17
C ASP A 217 18.48 13.30 -17.16
N LEU A 218 18.65 14.61 -17.33
CA LEU A 218 19.46 15.43 -16.43
C LEU A 218 18.89 15.54 -15.00
N HIS A 219 17.63 15.17 -14.80
CA HIS A 219 16.92 15.30 -13.54
C HIS A 219 16.79 13.98 -12.78
N GLY A 220 17.04 12.86 -13.43
CA GLY A 220 16.93 11.53 -12.83
C GLY A 220 16.60 10.46 -13.84
N GLY A 221 15.86 9.45 -13.40
CA GLY A 221 15.43 8.34 -14.22
C GLY A 221 15.62 7.01 -13.54
N THR A 222 15.20 5.94 -14.22
CA THR A 222 15.30 4.61 -13.66
C THR A 222 16.66 3.97 -13.91
N THR A 223 17.18 3.29 -12.90
CA THR A 223 18.38 2.42 -13.01
C THR A 223 18.02 0.95 -13.23
N THR A 224 16.74 0.60 -13.11
CA THR A 224 16.24 -0.79 -13.17
C THR A 224 15.28 -1.04 -14.32
N GLY A 225 14.86 0.00 -15.05
CA GLY A 225 13.79 -0.07 -16.04
C GLY A 225 12.38 0.01 -15.44
N TYR A 226 12.27 0.25 -14.15
CA TYR A 226 11.00 0.32 -13.42
C TYR A 226 10.89 1.58 -12.60
N TYR A 227 9.63 2.01 -12.32
CA TYR A 227 9.32 3.06 -11.37
C TYR A 227 8.20 2.63 -10.42
N SER A 228 8.18 3.18 -9.22
CA SER A 228 7.10 2.92 -8.26
C SER A 228 5.84 3.68 -8.65
N LYS A 229 4.71 2.98 -8.77
CA LYS A 229 3.39 3.56 -9.08
C LYS A 229 2.50 3.65 -7.84
N LYS A 230 2.78 2.84 -6.82
CA LYS A 230 1.98 2.84 -5.61
C LYS A 230 1.96 4.22 -4.95
N PHE A 231 0.80 4.68 -4.54
CA PHE A 231 0.51 6.01 -3.97
C PHE A 231 0.62 7.19 -4.94
N VAL A 232 0.98 6.98 -6.21
CA VAL A 232 1.12 8.07 -7.19
C VAL A 232 -0.25 8.45 -7.74
N HIS A 233 -0.64 9.72 -7.54
CA HIS A 233 -1.88 10.26 -8.09
C HIS A 233 -1.66 10.81 -9.49
N ASN A 234 -2.54 10.47 -10.41
CA ASN A 234 -2.40 10.89 -11.80
C ASN A 234 -2.62 12.39 -12.04
N MET A 235 -3.21 13.10 -11.07
CA MET A 235 -3.54 14.53 -11.21
C MET A 235 -2.44 15.47 -10.71
N SER A 236 -1.50 15.02 -9.91
CA SER A 236 -0.59 15.91 -9.16
C SER A 236 0.45 16.59 -10.01
N PHE A 237 0.90 15.98 -11.08
CA PHE A 237 1.97 16.55 -11.90
C PHE A 237 1.51 17.70 -12.80
N LYS A 238 0.21 17.99 -12.89
CA LYS A 238 -0.34 19.11 -13.67
C LYS A 238 -0.63 20.36 -12.88
N ASN A 239 -0.83 20.23 -11.58
CA ASN A 239 -1.09 21.36 -10.70
C ASN A 239 -0.04 21.43 -9.60
N PRO A 240 0.98 22.28 -9.77
CA PRO A 240 2.09 22.36 -8.81
C PRO A 240 1.64 22.85 -7.42
N THR A 241 0.44 23.40 -7.30
CA THR A 241 -0.13 23.85 -6.01
C THR A 241 -1.02 22.80 -5.36
N THR A 242 -1.35 21.73 -6.07
CA THR A 242 -2.18 20.64 -5.53
C THR A 242 -1.31 19.67 -4.75
N TYR A 243 -1.59 19.55 -3.49
CA TYR A 243 -1.01 18.54 -2.62
C TYR A 243 -1.99 17.39 -2.46
N VAL A 244 -1.48 16.18 -2.40
CA VAL A 244 -2.27 14.99 -2.10
C VAL A 244 -1.97 14.51 -0.70
N THR A 245 -2.98 14.00 -0.02
CA THR A 245 -2.80 13.41 1.30
C THR A 245 -2.14 12.04 1.11
N ALA A 246 -0.92 11.91 1.62
CA ALA A 246 -0.24 10.63 1.65
C ALA A 246 -0.76 9.78 2.83
N CYS A 247 -0.90 8.50 2.62
CA CYS A 247 -1.43 7.53 3.59
C CYS A 247 -0.37 6.53 4.03
#